data_6b0fd5fc0211cbcae266f89fd469746b
#
_entry.id   6b0fd5fc0211cbcae266f89fd469746b
#
_cell.length_a   1.000
_cell.length_b   1.000
_cell.length_c   1.000
_cell.angle_alpha   90.00
_cell.angle_beta   90.00
_cell.angle_gamma   90.00
#
_symmetry.space_group_name_H-M   'P 1'
#
loop_
_entity.id
_entity.type
_entity.pdbx_description
1 polymer ?
#
loop_
_entity_poly.entity_id
_entity_poly.type
_entity_poly.pdbx_seq_one_letter_code
_entity_poly.pdbx_strand_id
1 'polypeptide(L)'
;MATSQGPSNTNRWEKGFAALAKFRAREGHCLPSSRHVQGKFKLGIWVRTQRYYKENLSVERKRRLRALGFVWNWRDHRWEQSFVALLEFKRREGHCHVPIFHKEGNYRLGWWVSTQRRRRKELSAKRKARLNKIGFVWKENIGGAAIARAAQLKARNMQA
;
A
#
# COMPACT_ATOMS: atom_id res chain seq x y z
N MET A 1 -12.87 -2.44 34.27
CA MET A 1 -14.17 -3.10 34.03
C MET A 1 -14.15 -3.72 32.64
N ALA A 2 -14.07 -5.03 32.54
CA ALA A 2 -14.09 -5.73 31.25
C ALA A 2 -15.53 -5.77 30.75
N THR A 3 -15.84 -5.08 29.67
CA THR A 3 -17.14 -5.14 29.01
C THR A 3 -17.33 -6.52 28.41
N SER A 4 -18.17 -7.33 29.06
CA SER A 4 -18.66 -8.61 28.55
C SER A 4 -19.28 -8.40 27.16
N GLN A 5 -18.59 -8.79 26.12
CA GLN A 5 -19.12 -8.79 24.77
C GLN A 5 -20.12 -9.95 24.67
N GLY A 6 -21.41 -9.64 24.54
CA GLY A 6 -22.48 -10.62 24.48
C GLY A 6 -22.32 -11.66 23.33
N PRO A 7 -22.97 -12.85 23.45
CA PRO A 7 -22.78 -13.99 22.54
C PRO A 7 -23.01 -13.68 21.05
N SER A 8 -23.86 -12.75 20.71
CA SER A 8 -24.13 -12.33 19.32
C SER A 8 -22.93 -11.61 18.66
N ASN A 9 -22.18 -10.81 19.44
CA ASN A 9 -21.02 -10.09 18.93
C ASN A 9 -19.81 -11.02 18.71
N THR A 10 -19.65 -12.04 19.57
CA THR A 10 -18.61 -13.06 19.42
C THR A 10 -18.84 -13.87 18.15
N ASN A 11 -20.06 -14.34 17.91
CA ASN A 11 -20.40 -15.10 16.70
C ASN A 11 -20.16 -14.28 15.39
N ARG A 12 -20.55 -13.01 15.39
CA ARG A 12 -20.32 -12.14 14.22
C ARG A 12 -18.84 -11.89 13.98
N TRP A 13 -18.05 -11.74 15.03
CA TRP A 13 -16.60 -11.55 14.92
C TRP A 13 -15.92 -12.80 14.34
N GLU A 14 -16.26 -13.99 14.83
CA GLU A 14 -15.72 -15.26 14.32
C GLU A 14 -16.07 -15.50 12.85
N LYS A 15 -17.31 -15.20 12.44
CA LYS A 15 -17.72 -15.25 11.02
C LYS A 15 -16.86 -14.32 10.17
N GLY A 16 -16.59 -13.11 10.65
CA GLY A 16 -15.73 -12.14 9.95
C GLY A 16 -14.27 -12.58 9.86
N PHE A 17 -13.74 -13.12 10.94
CA PHE A 17 -12.38 -13.65 10.97
C PHE A 17 -12.21 -14.84 10.01
N ALA A 18 -13.15 -15.80 10.02
CA ALA A 18 -13.12 -16.93 9.11
C ALA A 18 -13.26 -16.49 7.64
N ALA A 19 -14.14 -15.51 7.36
CA ALA A 19 -14.26 -14.94 6.02
C ALA A 19 -12.97 -14.25 5.56
N LEU A 20 -12.28 -13.53 6.44
CA LEU A 20 -10.99 -12.92 6.14
C LEU A 20 -9.88 -13.95 5.91
N ALA A 21 -9.87 -15.04 6.69
CA ALA A 21 -8.92 -16.14 6.49
C ALA A 21 -9.10 -16.80 5.11
N LYS A 22 -10.34 -17.07 4.71
CA LYS A 22 -10.66 -17.59 3.36
C LYS A 22 -10.25 -16.61 2.26
N PHE A 23 -10.49 -15.31 2.47
CA PHE A 23 -10.06 -14.28 1.53
C PHE A 23 -8.53 -14.26 1.39
N ARG A 24 -7.79 -14.30 2.50
CA ARG A 24 -6.32 -14.35 2.48
C ARG A 24 -5.79 -15.58 1.77
N ALA A 25 -6.36 -16.75 2.03
CA ALA A 25 -5.94 -18.01 1.38
C ALA A 25 -6.07 -17.93 -0.15
N ARG A 26 -7.08 -17.22 -0.65
CA ARG A 26 -7.31 -17.03 -2.09
C ARG A 26 -6.47 -15.91 -2.69
N GLU A 27 -6.40 -14.76 -2.02
CA GLU A 27 -5.80 -13.52 -2.58
C GLU A 27 -4.35 -13.27 -2.11
N GLY A 28 -3.84 -14.04 -1.14
CA GLY A 28 -2.50 -13.85 -0.57
C GLY A 28 -2.37 -12.67 0.41
N HIS A 29 -3.42 -11.88 0.63
CA HIS A 29 -3.39 -10.69 1.49
C HIS A 29 -4.70 -10.45 2.26
N CYS A 30 -4.65 -9.61 3.32
CA CYS A 30 -5.81 -9.23 4.15
C CYS A 30 -6.35 -7.82 3.81
N LEU A 31 -6.48 -7.48 2.50
CA LEU A 31 -6.89 -6.17 2.01
C LEU A 31 -8.11 -6.25 1.08
N PRO A 32 -9.27 -6.76 1.56
CA PRO A 32 -10.47 -6.72 0.75
C PRO A 32 -10.88 -5.28 0.47
N SER A 33 -11.46 -5.02 -0.72
CA SER A 33 -12.05 -3.72 -1.03
C SER A 33 -13.16 -3.39 -0.02
N SER A 34 -13.48 -2.10 0.17
CA SER A 34 -14.53 -1.68 1.10
C SER A 34 -15.91 -2.26 0.77
N ARG A 35 -16.14 -2.59 -0.49
CA ARG A 35 -17.39 -3.18 -1.00
C ARG A 35 -17.35 -4.71 -1.08
N HIS A 36 -16.22 -5.34 -0.75
CA HIS A 36 -16.08 -6.80 -0.90
C HIS A 36 -17.06 -7.56 -0.01
N VAL A 37 -17.73 -8.53 -0.63
CA VAL A 37 -18.66 -9.46 0.02
C VAL A 37 -18.10 -10.88 -0.15
N GLN A 38 -18.00 -11.62 0.94
CA GLN A 38 -17.59 -13.02 0.95
C GLN A 38 -18.83 -13.87 1.25
N GLY A 39 -19.41 -14.52 0.24
CA GLY A 39 -20.74 -15.09 0.33
C GLY A 39 -21.78 -14.01 0.63
N LYS A 40 -22.53 -14.15 1.72
CA LYS A 40 -23.48 -13.11 2.21
C LYS A 40 -22.85 -12.14 3.22
N PHE A 41 -21.56 -12.27 3.54
CA PHE A 41 -20.90 -11.49 4.59
C PHE A 41 -20.17 -10.27 4.00
N LYS A 42 -20.51 -9.06 4.46
CA LYS A 42 -19.90 -7.78 4.03
C LYS A 42 -18.48 -7.63 4.62
N LEU A 43 -17.52 -8.40 4.09
CA LEU A 43 -16.16 -8.50 4.62
C LEU A 43 -15.42 -7.17 4.61
N GLY A 44 -15.54 -6.38 3.54
CA GLY A 44 -14.88 -5.07 3.45
C GLY A 44 -15.29 -4.10 4.56
N ILE A 45 -16.60 -4.09 4.90
CA ILE A 45 -17.13 -3.29 6.02
C ILE A 45 -16.60 -3.83 7.35
N TRP A 46 -16.62 -5.15 7.54
CA TRP A 46 -16.11 -5.76 8.77
C TRP A 46 -14.63 -5.42 9.02
N VAL A 47 -13.78 -5.53 7.99
CA VAL A 47 -12.37 -5.16 8.08
C VAL A 47 -12.18 -3.68 8.44
N ARG A 48 -12.97 -2.78 7.83
CA ARG A 48 -12.98 -1.37 8.19
C ARG A 48 -13.36 -1.14 9.65
N THR A 49 -14.38 -1.86 10.13
CA THR A 49 -14.84 -1.81 11.52
C THR A 49 -13.74 -2.27 12.48
N GLN A 50 -12.99 -3.37 12.16
CA GLN A 50 -11.88 -3.81 13.02
C GLN A 50 -10.78 -2.75 13.11
N ARG A 51 -10.48 -2.04 12.01
CA ARG A 51 -9.51 -0.93 12.01
C ARG A 51 -9.98 0.25 12.85
N TYR A 52 -11.26 0.61 12.73
CA TYR A 52 -11.84 1.74 13.45
C TYR A 52 -11.86 1.49 14.96
N TYR A 53 -12.31 0.30 15.38
CA TYR A 53 -12.39 -0.09 16.79
C TYR A 53 -11.15 -0.85 17.29
N LYS A 54 -9.99 -0.62 16.71
CA LYS A 54 -8.73 -1.32 17.04
C LYS A 54 -8.45 -1.31 18.54
N GLU A 55 -8.62 -0.16 19.20
CA GLU A 55 -8.27 -0.03 20.62
C GLU A 55 -9.25 -0.79 21.53
N ASN A 56 -10.49 -0.94 21.10
CA ASN A 56 -11.55 -1.67 21.83
C ASN A 56 -11.51 -3.20 21.61
N LEU A 57 -10.66 -3.70 20.71
CA LEU A 57 -10.50 -5.14 20.51
C LEU A 57 -9.73 -5.77 21.67
N SER A 58 -10.15 -6.98 22.07
CA SER A 58 -9.41 -7.76 23.06
C SER A 58 -7.99 -8.09 22.54
N VAL A 59 -7.07 -8.33 23.47
CA VAL A 59 -5.68 -8.72 23.17
C VAL A 59 -5.66 -9.95 22.26
N GLU A 60 -6.53 -10.93 22.55
CA GLU A 60 -6.63 -12.17 21.78
C GLU A 60 -7.08 -11.91 20.32
N ARG A 61 -8.10 -11.07 20.10
CA ARG A 61 -8.54 -10.69 18.75
C ARG A 61 -7.44 -9.94 17.99
N LYS A 62 -6.74 -9.00 18.63
CA LYS A 62 -5.58 -8.31 18.06
C LYS A 62 -4.47 -9.29 17.66
N ARG A 63 -4.15 -10.28 18.52
CA ARG A 63 -3.15 -11.31 18.28
C ARG A 63 -3.53 -12.17 17.06
N ARG A 64 -4.76 -12.68 17.01
CA ARG A 64 -5.27 -13.51 15.90
C ARG A 64 -5.24 -12.75 14.57
N LEU A 65 -5.68 -11.49 14.56
CA LEU A 65 -5.63 -10.65 13.37
C LEU A 65 -4.17 -10.41 12.90
N ARG A 66 -3.23 -10.17 13.83
CA ARG A 66 -1.79 -10.03 13.49
C ARG A 66 -1.23 -11.32 12.88
N ALA A 67 -1.51 -12.47 13.48
CA ALA A 67 -1.08 -13.76 12.96
C ALA A 67 -1.63 -14.04 11.55
N LEU A 68 -2.84 -13.55 11.25
CA LEU A 68 -3.42 -13.60 9.91
C LEU A 68 -2.78 -12.59 8.93
N GLY A 69 -1.86 -11.71 9.36
CA GLY A 69 -1.29 -10.66 8.51
C GLY A 69 -2.25 -9.50 8.26
N PHE A 70 -3.11 -9.19 9.24
CA PHE A 70 -4.06 -8.09 9.13
C PHE A 70 -3.36 -6.73 9.05
N VAL A 71 -3.66 -5.96 8.03
CA VAL A 71 -3.11 -4.63 7.80
C VAL A 71 -3.94 -3.59 8.55
N TRP A 72 -3.42 -3.09 9.67
CA TRP A 72 -4.08 -2.08 10.49
C TRP A 72 -4.11 -0.71 9.83
N ASN A 73 -2.98 -0.27 9.29
CA ASN A 73 -2.87 0.98 8.53
C ASN A 73 -2.68 0.69 7.04
N TRP A 74 -3.79 0.66 6.31
CA TRP A 74 -3.77 0.38 4.88
C TRP A 74 -3.07 1.48 4.07
N ARG A 75 -3.05 2.75 4.58
CA ARG A 75 -2.37 3.87 3.91
C ARG A 75 -0.86 3.70 3.97
N ASP A 76 -0.33 3.30 5.13
CA ASP A 76 1.10 3.00 5.27
C ASP A 76 1.48 1.78 4.42
N HIS A 77 0.68 0.72 4.47
CA HIS A 77 0.93 -0.46 3.64
C HIS A 77 0.95 -0.12 2.15
N ARG A 78 -0.03 0.66 1.66
CA ARG A 78 -0.07 1.09 0.26
C ARG A 78 1.13 1.97 -0.10
N TRP A 79 1.56 2.84 0.81
CA TRP A 79 2.76 3.64 0.61
C TRP A 79 4.00 2.76 0.47
N GLU A 80 4.17 1.75 1.33
CA GLU A 80 5.28 0.79 1.27
C GLU A 80 5.29 0.02 -0.06
N GLN A 81 4.15 -0.48 -0.48
CA GLN A 81 4.03 -1.20 -1.76
C GLN A 81 4.42 -0.30 -2.96
N SER A 82 3.95 0.94 -2.97
CA SER A 82 4.31 1.89 -4.02
C SER A 82 5.79 2.30 -3.96
N PHE A 83 6.38 2.36 -2.75
CA PHE A 83 7.81 2.62 -2.58
C PHE A 83 8.65 1.44 -3.09
N VAL A 84 8.24 0.20 -2.83
CA VAL A 84 8.88 -1.00 -3.41
C VAL A 84 8.80 -0.96 -4.94
N ALA A 85 7.64 -0.65 -5.50
CA ALA A 85 7.49 -0.49 -6.95
C ALA A 85 8.43 0.60 -7.52
N LEU A 86 8.65 1.70 -6.79
CA LEU A 86 9.64 2.73 -7.19
C LEU A 86 11.07 2.21 -7.14
N LEU A 87 11.42 1.37 -6.17
CA LEU A 87 12.75 0.75 -6.09
C LEU A 87 12.99 -0.18 -7.28
N GLU A 88 12.00 -1.00 -7.66
CA GLU A 88 12.08 -1.88 -8.83
C GLU A 88 12.23 -1.06 -10.13
N PHE A 89 11.44 0.02 -10.27
CA PHE A 89 11.58 0.94 -11.39
C PHE A 89 13.02 1.51 -11.45
N LYS A 90 13.52 2.02 -10.29
CA LYS A 90 14.89 2.57 -10.23
C LYS A 90 15.95 1.51 -10.54
N ARG A 91 15.81 0.29 -10.06
CA ARG A 91 16.76 -0.81 -10.33
C ARG A 91 16.86 -1.08 -11.84
N ARG A 92 15.74 -1.00 -12.56
CA ARG A 92 15.67 -1.25 -14.00
C ARG A 92 16.11 -0.05 -14.83
N GLU A 93 15.67 1.15 -14.45
CA GLU A 93 15.89 2.37 -15.26
C GLU A 93 17.11 3.20 -14.81
N GLY A 94 17.70 2.93 -13.65
CA GLY A 94 18.80 3.68 -13.07
C GLY A 94 18.44 5.01 -12.40
N HIS A 95 17.17 5.44 -12.49
CA HIS A 95 16.69 6.74 -12.00
C HIS A 95 15.28 6.69 -11.43
N CYS A 96 14.83 7.80 -10.77
CA CYS A 96 13.47 7.94 -10.23
C CYS A 96 12.57 8.90 -11.06
N HIS A 97 12.86 9.11 -12.35
CA HIS A 97 12.04 9.91 -13.26
C HIS A 97 10.92 9.05 -13.84
N VAL A 98 9.86 8.87 -13.08
CA VAL A 98 8.72 8.02 -13.46
C VAL A 98 7.72 8.84 -14.27
N PRO A 99 7.38 8.48 -15.52
CA PRO A 99 6.36 9.14 -16.31
C PRO A 99 5.00 9.09 -15.60
N ILE A 100 4.18 10.14 -15.73
CA ILE A 100 2.92 10.32 -14.99
C ILE A 100 1.95 9.14 -15.18
N PHE A 101 1.87 8.57 -16.35
CA PHE A 101 0.97 7.44 -16.65
C PHE A 101 1.62 6.07 -16.46
N HIS A 102 2.89 6.02 -16.01
CA HIS A 102 3.59 4.76 -15.83
C HIS A 102 2.95 3.88 -14.76
N LYS A 103 2.79 2.60 -15.09
CA LYS A 103 2.35 1.55 -14.18
C LYS A 103 3.49 0.58 -13.93
N GLU A 104 3.68 0.19 -12.68
CA GLU A 104 4.58 -0.87 -12.27
C GLU A 104 3.73 -2.01 -11.69
N GLY A 105 3.54 -3.10 -12.45
CA GLY A 105 2.53 -4.10 -12.16
C GLY A 105 1.13 -3.47 -12.02
N ASN A 106 0.48 -3.70 -10.88
CA ASN A 106 -0.84 -3.15 -10.58
C ASN A 106 -0.81 -1.73 -9.98
N TYR A 107 0.38 -1.13 -9.80
CA TYR A 107 0.53 0.19 -9.20
C TYR A 107 0.61 1.28 -10.26
N ARG A 108 -0.20 2.32 -10.13
CA ARG A 108 -0.08 3.57 -10.93
C ARG A 108 1.07 4.39 -10.36
N LEU A 109 2.31 3.94 -10.62
CA LEU A 109 3.51 4.48 -9.99
C LEU A 109 3.72 5.97 -10.30
N GLY A 110 3.50 6.39 -11.54
CA GLY A 110 3.64 7.80 -11.93
C GLY A 110 2.70 8.73 -11.15
N TRP A 111 1.44 8.35 -10.97
CA TRP A 111 0.49 9.10 -10.13
C TRP A 111 0.89 9.15 -8.67
N TRP A 112 1.43 8.04 -8.14
CA TRP A 112 1.92 8.01 -6.77
C TRP A 112 3.11 8.95 -6.59
N VAL A 113 4.10 8.92 -7.51
CA VAL A 113 5.27 9.81 -7.51
C VAL A 113 4.84 11.27 -7.56
N SER A 114 3.94 11.64 -8.47
CA SER A 114 3.36 12.99 -8.56
C SER A 114 2.69 13.39 -7.24
N THR A 115 1.97 12.48 -6.60
CA THR A 115 1.33 12.73 -5.30
C THR A 115 2.37 12.97 -4.20
N GLN A 116 3.49 12.21 -4.16
CA GLN A 116 4.56 12.46 -3.19
C GLN A 116 5.17 13.86 -3.37
N ARG A 117 5.40 14.29 -4.62
CA ARG A 117 5.90 15.64 -4.93
C ARG A 117 4.97 16.71 -4.41
N ARG A 118 3.68 16.62 -4.76
CA ARG A 118 2.66 17.59 -4.35
C ARG A 118 2.51 17.66 -2.83
N ARG A 119 2.53 16.51 -2.15
CA ARG A 119 2.35 16.39 -0.71
C ARG A 119 3.67 16.37 0.07
N ARG A 120 4.77 16.89 -0.49
CA ARG A 120 6.08 16.89 0.16
C ARG A 120 6.05 17.42 1.60
N LYS A 121 5.32 18.52 1.83
CA LYS A 121 5.22 19.15 3.16
C LYS A 121 4.52 18.24 4.19
N GLU A 122 3.56 17.45 3.76
CA GLU A 122 2.74 16.57 4.60
C GLU A 122 3.43 15.22 4.91
N LEU A 123 4.48 14.86 4.18
CA LEU A 123 5.19 13.61 4.40
C LEU A 123 5.96 13.63 5.72
N SER A 124 5.93 12.51 6.45
CA SER A 124 6.77 12.33 7.63
C SER A 124 8.26 12.42 7.29
N ALA A 125 9.07 12.85 8.25
CA ALA A 125 10.54 12.92 8.11
C ALA A 125 11.13 11.58 7.64
N LYS A 126 10.64 10.47 8.19
CA LYS A 126 11.06 9.11 7.80
C LYS A 126 10.79 8.81 6.32
N ARG A 127 9.62 9.18 5.78
CA ARG A 127 9.31 8.97 4.36
C ARG A 127 10.14 9.87 3.45
N LYS A 128 10.33 11.15 3.83
CA LYS A 128 11.21 12.07 3.10
C LYS A 128 12.64 11.54 3.04
N ALA A 129 13.20 11.11 4.17
CA ALA A 129 14.55 10.56 4.23
C ALA A 129 14.73 9.34 3.33
N ARG A 130 13.76 8.41 3.33
CA ARG A 130 13.78 7.22 2.46
C ARG A 130 13.74 7.59 0.97
N LEU A 131 12.89 8.53 0.58
CA LEU A 131 12.82 9.02 -0.79
C LEU A 131 14.11 9.74 -1.19
N ASN A 132 14.68 10.60 -0.33
CA ASN A 132 15.95 11.25 -0.59
C ASN A 132 17.09 10.24 -0.79
N LYS A 133 17.17 9.20 0.05
CA LYS A 133 18.20 8.15 -0.02
C LYS A 133 18.24 7.45 -1.38
N ILE A 134 17.11 7.34 -2.06
CA ILE A 134 17.04 6.74 -3.40
C ILE A 134 17.19 7.74 -4.53
N GLY A 135 17.52 9.00 -4.25
CA GLY A 135 17.63 10.04 -5.28
C GLY A 135 16.29 10.46 -5.89
N PHE A 136 15.23 10.49 -5.06
CA PHE A 136 13.91 10.91 -5.53
C PHE A 136 13.90 12.38 -5.97
N VAL A 137 13.45 12.64 -7.19
CA VAL A 137 13.38 13.98 -7.77
C VAL A 137 12.10 14.70 -7.35
N TRP A 138 12.23 15.66 -6.45
CA TRP A 138 11.10 16.43 -5.89
C TRP A 138 10.54 17.50 -6.83
N LYS A 139 11.39 18.12 -7.64
CA LYS A 139 10.99 19.07 -8.66
C LYS A 139 11.33 18.46 -10.02
N GLU A 140 10.34 18.23 -10.84
CA GLU A 140 10.59 18.04 -12.25
C GLU A 140 10.84 19.42 -12.86
N ASN A 141 12.07 19.67 -13.30
CA ASN A 141 12.24 20.60 -14.40
C ASN A 141 11.62 19.90 -15.60
N ILE A 142 10.40 20.32 -15.99
CA ILE A 142 9.69 19.86 -17.17
C ILE A 142 10.39 20.48 -18.40
N GLY A 143 11.68 20.18 -18.53
CA GLY A 143 12.42 20.45 -19.73
C GLY A 143 12.68 19.10 -20.42
N GLY A 144 12.08 18.86 -21.56
CA GLY A 144 12.16 17.59 -22.32
C GLY A 144 13.58 17.07 -22.62
N ALA A 145 14.63 17.85 -22.30
CA ALA A 145 16.02 17.50 -22.45
C ALA A 145 16.49 16.35 -21.56
N ALA A 146 15.93 16.18 -20.35
CA ALA A 146 16.35 15.11 -19.44
C ALA A 146 15.77 13.75 -19.86
N ILE A 147 14.55 13.73 -20.39
CA ILE A 147 13.91 12.53 -20.91
C ILE A 147 14.60 12.08 -22.22
N ALA A 148 14.98 13.03 -23.08
CA ALA A 148 15.73 12.75 -24.30
C ALA A 148 17.14 12.20 -24.02
N ARG A 149 17.87 12.72 -23.01
CA ARG A 149 19.18 12.18 -22.60
C ARG A 149 19.10 10.74 -22.07
N ALA A 150 18.09 10.43 -21.25
CA ALA A 150 17.92 9.06 -20.73
C ALA A 150 17.59 8.07 -21.85
N ALA A 151 16.77 8.46 -22.81
CA ALA A 151 16.44 7.65 -24.00
C ALA A 151 17.69 7.42 -24.89
N GLN A 152 18.52 8.43 -25.09
CA GLN A 152 19.78 8.33 -25.87
C GLN A 152 20.84 7.45 -25.19
N LEU A 153 20.98 7.51 -23.85
CA LEU A 153 21.87 6.60 -23.12
C LEU A 153 21.42 5.13 -23.25
N LYS A 154 20.11 4.88 -23.18
CA LYS A 154 19.56 3.53 -23.33
C LYS A 154 19.79 2.99 -24.75
N ALA A 155 19.62 3.82 -25.78
CA ALA A 155 19.90 3.44 -27.15
C ALA A 155 21.38 3.13 -27.42
N ARG A 156 22.32 3.87 -26.80
CA ARG A 156 23.77 3.59 -26.91
C ARG A 156 24.17 2.28 -26.23
N ASN A 157 23.57 1.94 -25.07
CA ASN A 157 23.90 0.70 -24.34
C ASN A 157 23.27 -0.55 -24.95
N MET A 158 22.33 -0.40 -25.89
CA MET A 158 21.76 -1.53 -26.65
C MET A 158 22.49 -1.81 -27.98
N GLN A 159 23.43 -0.96 -28.37
CA GLN A 159 24.25 -1.08 -29.61
C GLN A 159 25.73 -1.43 -29.32
N ALA A 160 26.09 -1.63 -28.05
CA ALA A 160 27.38 -2.11 -27.59
C ALA A 160 27.28 -3.55 -27.07
#